data_f7b923090f196ebab571f80d06418424
#
_entry.id   f7b923090f196ebab571f80d06418424
#
_cell.length_a   1.000
_cell.length_b   1.000
_cell.length_c   1.000
_cell.angle_alpha   90.00
_cell.angle_beta   90.00
_cell.angle_gamma   90.00
#
_symmetry.space_group_name_H-M   'P 1'
#
loop_
_entity.id
_entity.type
_entity.pdbx_description
1 polymer ?
#
loop_
_entity_poly.entity_id
_entity_poly.type
_entity_poly.pdbx_seq_one_letter_code
_entity_poly.pdbx_strand_id
1 'polypeptide(L)'
;MKKKLFTSLMVAILTILVSCSKDSPTAPAVTPAPTVDFSYLGANNPAPSTVSFTSTTTNAVNYLWDFGDNSSSTLANPQHLYTAGGVYTVKLTVTGAGGTTSTIKTVNIGAPLTNVKITTVTLLNIPFTKPGGTSGWDLDGTGPDVYFQIQDQNSAILFNATSAARKIDVTPSMLPFGWNITTPFAITNLSQSRFIQLFDYDLGIIGTPDDDMSYVGFLMTDYTTGSTAYPTSITKNQNGITIKLDLIWY
;
A
#
# COMPACT_ATOMS: atom_id res chain seq x y z
N MET A 1 104.45 69.01 24.21
CA MET A 1 104.01 69.00 23.66
C MET A 1 102.64 68.67 23.38
N LYS A 2 102.11 68.04 22.59
CA LYS A 2 100.68 67.94 22.20
C LYS A 2 99.95 66.80 22.91
N LYS A 3 98.97 67.11 23.78
CA LYS A 3 98.07 66.14 24.43
C LYS A 3 96.94 65.76 23.40
N LYS A 4 96.85 64.48 23.14
CA LYS A 4 95.72 63.95 22.39
C LYS A 4 94.60 63.50 23.32
N LEU A 5 93.45 64.10 23.18
CA LEU A 5 92.25 63.76 23.91
C LEU A 5 91.59 62.57 23.20
N PHE A 6 91.44 61.48 23.92
CA PHE A 6 90.64 60.32 23.39
C PHE A 6 89.22 60.42 23.93
N THR A 7 88.33 60.76 23.09
CA THR A 7 86.86 60.69 23.39
C THR A 7 86.38 59.24 23.16
N SER A 8 85.96 58.58 24.24
CA SER A 8 85.37 57.30 24.23
C SER A 8 83.90 57.42 23.82
N LEU A 9 83.56 56.86 22.69
CA LEU A 9 82.21 56.78 22.16
C LEU A 9 81.57 55.48 22.68
N MET A 10 80.69 55.59 23.69
CA MET A 10 79.95 54.50 24.23
C MET A 10 78.76 54.21 23.30
N VAL A 11 78.81 53.16 22.46
CA VAL A 11 77.74 52.67 21.66
C VAL A 11 76.83 51.81 22.53
N ALA A 12 75.68 52.33 22.91
CA ALA A 12 74.56 51.56 23.51
C ALA A 12 73.92 50.64 22.46
N ILE A 13 74.17 49.35 22.51
CA ILE A 13 73.45 48.33 21.71
C ILE A 13 72.11 48.10 22.37
N LEU A 14 71.04 48.65 21.77
CA LEU A 14 69.66 48.37 22.13
C LEU A 14 69.26 47.03 21.49
N THR A 15 69.28 45.95 22.25
CA THR A 15 68.79 44.64 21.83
C THR A 15 67.25 44.65 21.84
N ILE A 16 66.64 44.82 20.64
CA ILE A 16 65.22 44.58 20.46
C ILE A 16 64.96 43.08 20.53
N LEU A 17 64.39 42.60 21.63
CA LEU A 17 63.86 41.25 21.72
C LEU A 17 62.54 41.21 20.90
N VAL A 18 62.63 40.83 19.66
CA VAL A 18 61.47 40.41 18.87
C VAL A 18 60.98 39.09 19.43
N SER A 19 59.97 39.18 20.31
CA SER A 19 59.19 38.02 20.73
C SER A 19 58.40 37.51 19.54
N CYS A 20 58.95 36.54 18.82
CA CYS A 20 58.22 35.79 17.80
C CYS A 20 57.22 34.88 18.55
N SER A 21 55.97 35.33 18.74
CA SER A 21 54.90 34.44 19.13
C SER A 21 54.71 33.48 17.98
N LYS A 22 55.10 32.23 18.16
CA LYS A 22 54.72 31.13 17.27
C LYS A 22 53.22 30.94 17.47
N ASP A 23 52.41 31.70 16.73
CA ASP A 23 51.05 31.30 16.42
C ASP A 23 51.22 30.06 15.53
N SER A 24 51.19 28.87 16.15
CA SER A 24 51.04 27.62 15.41
C SER A 24 49.73 27.73 14.63
N PRO A 25 49.74 27.56 13.32
CA PRO A 25 48.48 27.54 12.59
C PRO A 25 47.61 26.45 13.18
N THR A 26 46.51 26.84 13.81
CA THR A 26 45.49 25.88 14.26
C THR A 26 45.12 25.03 13.06
N ALA A 27 45.43 23.73 13.11
CA ALA A 27 45.02 22.85 12.03
C ALA A 27 43.55 23.01 11.78
N PRO A 28 43.10 23.13 10.52
CA PRO A 28 41.70 23.29 10.20
C PRO A 28 40.90 22.19 10.89
N ALA A 29 39.83 22.57 11.61
CA ALA A 29 38.98 21.60 12.29
C ALA A 29 38.46 20.56 11.27
N VAL A 30 38.84 19.32 11.44
CA VAL A 30 38.40 18.22 10.56
C VAL A 30 36.92 17.98 10.86
N THR A 31 36.06 18.34 9.92
CA THR A 31 34.63 18.04 10.04
C THR A 31 34.44 16.53 9.92
N PRO A 32 33.81 15.87 10.92
CA PRO A 32 33.64 14.42 10.87
C PRO A 32 32.73 14.01 9.71
N ALA A 33 33.08 12.92 9.06
CA ALA A 33 32.24 12.33 8.00
C ALA A 33 30.87 11.92 8.55
N PRO A 34 29.81 11.94 7.73
CA PRO A 34 28.50 11.46 8.15
C PRO A 34 28.53 9.96 8.43
N THR A 35 27.75 9.52 9.43
CA THR A 35 27.41 8.11 9.61
C THR A 35 26.07 7.83 8.93
N VAL A 36 25.86 6.58 8.48
CA VAL A 36 24.65 6.18 7.79
C VAL A 36 24.25 4.76 8.14
N ASP A 37 22.99 4.60 8.52
CA ASP A 37 22.25 3.34 8.56
C ASP A 37 20.77 3.64 8.25
N PHE A 38 19.98 2.61 8.03
CA PHE A 38 18.53 2.73 7.88
C PHE A 38 17.81 1.45 8.29
N SER A 39 16.53 1.60 8.61
CA SER A 39 15.57 0.51 8.79
C SER A 39 14.43 0.64 7.78
N TYR A 40 13.65 -0.42 7.64
CA TYR A 40 12.49 -0.41 6.75
C TYR A 40 11.37 -1.30 7.29
N LEU A 41 10.12 -0.98 6.90
CA LEU A 41 8.90 -1.73 7.20
C LEU A 41 8.12 -1.97 5.91
N GLY A 42 7.36 -3.06 5.82
CA GLY A 42 6.55 -3.40 4.65
C GLY A 42 7.25 -4.35 3.67
N ALA A 43 8.46 -4.83 3.99
CA ALA A 43 9.11 -5.92 3.23
C ALA A 43 8.41 -7.27 3.48
N ASN A 44 8.69 -8.24 2.57
CA ASN A 44 8.13 -9.60 2.53
C ASN A 44 6.62 -9.68 2.25
N ASN A 45 5.95 -8.57 2.02
CA ASN A 45 4.58 -8.56 1.53
C ASN A 45 4.54 -8.88 0.03
N PRO A 46 3.42 -9.45 -0.48
CA PRO A 46 3.23 -9.61 -1.92
C PRO A 46 3.28 -8.27 -2.65
N ALA A 47 3.85 -8.27 -3.87
CA ALA A 47 3.77 -7.12 -4.76
C ALA A 47 2.33 -6.91 -5.26
N PRO A 48 1.88 -5.64 -5.45
CA PRO A 48 2.59 -4.40 -5.16
C PRO A 48 2.66 -4.11 -3.66
N SER A 49 3.82 -3.68 -3.17
CA SER A 49 4.04 -3.42 -1.75
C SER A 49 4.74 -2.09 -1.52
N THR A 50 4.20 -1.28 -0.61
CA THR A 50 4.83 -0.03 -0.18
C THR A 50 5.75 -0.30 1.00
N VAL A 51 7.02 0.05 0.84
CA VAL A 51 8.04 -0.03 1.89
C VAL A 51 8.34 1.37 2.41
N SER A 52 8.29 1.54 3.73
CA SER A 52 8.66 2.78 4.41
C SER A 52 10.09 2.66 4.91
N PHE A 53 10.94 3.62 4.55
CA PHE A 53 12.34 3.67 4.95
C PHE A 53 12.56 4.75 6.01
N THR A 54 13.35 4.43 7.02
CA THR A 54 13.73 5.37 8.09
C THR A 54 15.25 5.42 8.18
N SER A 55 15.85 6.57 7.88
CA SER A 55 17.29 6.78 7.98
C SER A 55 17.73 6.99 9.43
N THR A 56 18.89 6.47 9.76
CA THR A 56 19.60 6.73 11.01
C THR A 56 20.98 7.29 10.66
N THR A 57 21.15 8.61 10.77
CA THR A 57 22.34 9.33 10.29
C THR A 57 22.82 10.35 11.30
N THR A 58 24.13 10.66 11.27
CA THR A 58 24.71 11.82 11.93
C THR A 58 25.49 12.65 10.94
N ASN A 59 25.54 13.97 11.10
CA ASN A 59 26.27 14.91 10.24
C ASN A 59 25.85 14.87 8.74
N ALA A 60 24.69 14.30 8.42
CA ALA A 60 24.13 14.26 7.07
C ALA A 60 23.33 15.54 6.76
N VAL A 61 23.50 16.05 5.55
CA VAL A 61 22.75 17.21 5.01
C VAL A 61 21.89 16.80 3.82
N ASN A 62 22.44 15.94 2.95
CA ASN A 62 21.74 15.46 1.75
C ASN A 62 21.61 13.95 1.80
N TYR A 63 20.51 13.47 1.24
CA TYR A 63 20.15 12.06 1.12
C TYR A 63 19.98 11.70 -0.35
N LEU A 64 20.39 10.50 -0.73
CA LEU A 64 20.10 9.90 -2.02
C LEU A 64 19.87 8.41 -1.81
N TRP A 65 18.62 8.01 -2.00
CA TRP A 65 18.19 6.64 -2.03
C TRP A 65 18.20 6.10 -3.46
N ASP A 66 18.70 4.89 -3.63
CA ASP A 66 18.50 4.04 -4.79
C ASP A 66 17.76 2.80 -4.29
N PHE A 67 16.56 2.55 -4.81
CA PHE A 67 15.71 1.46 -4.33
C PHE A 67 15.99 0.12 -5.02
N GLY A 68 16.92 0.10 -6.01
CA GLY A 68 17.32 -1.11 -6.70
C GLY A 68 16.40 -1.54 -7.84
N ASP A 69 15.40 -0.71 -8.19
CA ASP A 69 14.46 -0.91 -9.30
C ASP A 69 14.52 0.23 -10.35
N ASN A 70 15.64 0.95 -10.40
CA ASN A 70 15.90 2.15 -11.19
C ASN A 70 15.13 3.41 -10.70
N SER A 71 14.53 3.37 -9.54
CA SER A 71 13.92 4.54 -8.92
C SER A 71 14.79 5.09 -7.78
N SER A 72 14.59 6.35 -7.41
CA SER A 72 15.37 7.03 -6.39
C SER A 72 14.55 8.05 -5.61
N SER A 73 15.08 8.50 -4.45
CA SER A 73 14.50 9.58 -3.64
C SER A 73 15.59 10.39 -2.94
N THR A 74 15.31 11.67 -2.68
CA THR A 74 16.16 12.57 -1.88
C THR A 74 15.57 12.90 -0.51
N LEU A 75 14.43 12.33 -0.16
CA LEU A 75 13.82 12.50 1.16
C LEU A 75 14.63 11.78 2.23
N ALA A 76 14.66 12.32 3.46
CA ALA A 76 15.33 11.65 4.58
C ALA A 76 14.68 10.30 4.91
N ASN A 77 13.34 10.23 4.89
CA ASN A 77 12.56 9.04 5.23
C ASN A 77 11.48 8.83 4.15
N PRO A 78 11.83 8.23 3.01
CA PRO A 78 10.90 8.02 1.90
C PRO A 78 9.99 6.80 2.11
N GLN A 79 8.88 6.79 1.37
CA GLN A 79 8.11 5.59 1.05
C GLN A 79 8.32 5.26 -0.42
N HIS A 80 8.41 3.96 -0.72
CA HIS A 80 8.58 3.48 -2.09
C HIS A 80 7.65 2.31 -2.37
N LEU A 81 6.99 2.33 -3.54
CA LEU A 81 6.10 1.28 -4.01
C LEU A 81 6.86 0.35 -4.98
N TYR A 82 7.09 -0.88 -4.56
CA TYR A 82 7.58 -1.94 -5.44
C TYR A 82 6.39 -2.62 -6.12
N THR A 83 6.31 -2.50 -7.45
CA THR A 83 5.20 -3.05 -8.25
C THR A 83 5.39 -4.50 -8.64
N ALA A 84 6.61 -5.04 -8.52
CA ALA A 84 6.94 -6.43 -8.82
C ALA A 84 7.59 -7.12 -7.62
N GLY A 85 7.37 -8.43 -7.50
CA GLY A 85 8.10 -9.26 -6.55
C GLY A 85 9.56 -9.41 -6.94
N GLY A 86 10.44 -9.46 -5.94
CA GLY A 86 11.88 -9.58 -6.20
C GLY A 86 12.74 -9.31 -4.98
N VAL A 87 14.03 -9.39 -5.18
CA VAL A 87 15.06 -9.07 -4.18
C VAL A 87 15.75 -7.78 -4.63
N TYR A 88 15.56 -6.71 -3.90
CA TYR A 88 16.06 -5.38 -4.23
C TYR A 88 17.21 -5.00 -3.33
N THR A 89 18.32 -4.49 -3.93
CA THR A 89 19.46 -3.95 -3.20
C THR A 89 19.25 -2.45 -3.02
N VAL A 90 18.82 -2.05 -1.84
CA VAL A 90 18.57 -0.64 -1.51
C VAL A 90 19.85 -0.01 -0.98
N LYS A 91 20.23 1.13 -1.57
CA LYS A 91 21.40 1.91 -1.17
C LYS A 91 20.97 3.29 -0.67
N LEU A 92 21.43 3.66 0.52
CA LEU A 92 21.35 5.03 1.01
C LEU A 92 22.74 5.65 0.96
N THR A 93 22.88 6.77 0.27
CA THR A 93 24.05 7.63 0.24
C THR A 93 23.72 8.94 0.93
N VAL A 94 24.55 9.35 1.87
CA VAL A 94 24.41 10.64 2.57
C VAL A 94 25.68 11.48 2.40
N THR A 95 25.48 12.79 2.29
CA THR A 95 26.56 13.76 2.15
C THR A 95 26.42 14.80 3.26
N GLY A 96 27.53 15.13 3.90
CA GLY A 96 27.65 16.19 4.91
C GLY A 96 28.93 16.99 4.72
N ALA A 97 29.21 17.91 5.61
CA ALA A 97 30.40 18.77 5.52
C ALA A 97 31.73 17.99 5.57
N GLY A 98 31.73 16.79 6.21
CA GLY A 98 32.91 15.91 6.28
C GLY A 98 33.03 14.88 5.18
N GLY A 99 32.15 14.93 4.14
CA GLY A 99 32.23 14.02 2.99
C GLY A 99 30.95 13.24 2.73
N THR A 100 31.08 12.10 2.06
CA THR A 100 29.97 11.23 1.62
C THR A 100 30.17 9.81 2.15
N THR A 101 29.11 9.20 2.63
CA THR A 101 29.09 7.81 3.12
C THR A 101 27.85 7.10 2.60
N SER A 102 27.93 5.77 2.41
CA SER A 102 26.76 5.00 1.98
C SER A 102 26.67 3.65 2.71
N THR A 103 25.44 3.12 2.76
CA THR A 103 25.13 1.76 3.24
C THR A 103 24.16 1.08 2.30
N ILE A 104 24.13 -0.25 2.34
CA ILE A 104 23.20 -1.05 1.53
C ILE A 104 22.48 -2.07 2.41
N LYS A 105 21.21 -2.34 2.09
CA LYS A 105 20.44 -3.47 2.67
C LYS A 105 19.58 -4.12 1.59
N THR A 106 19.30 -5.39 1.77
CA THR A 106 18.43 -6.16 0.88
C THR A 106 16.99 -6.07 1.37
N VAL A 107 16.07 -5.77 0.45
CA VAL A 107 14.62 -5.75 0.66
C VAL A 107 14.00 -6.83 -0.21
N ASN A 108 13.28 -7.77 0.41
CA ASN A 108 12.56 -8.81 -0.30
C ASN A 108 11.09 -8.39 -0.47
N ILE A 109 10.55 -8.51 -1.66
CA ILE A 109 9.13 -8.32 -1.97
C ILE A 109 8.60 -9.65 -2.51
N GLY A 110 7.51 -10.12 -1.94
CA GLY A 110 6.86 -11.37 -2.36
C GLY A 110 6.31 -11.28 -3.79
N ALA A 111 6.13 -12.41 -4.43
CA ALA A 111 5.44 -12.48 -5.72
C ALA A 111 4.00 -11.93 -5.60
N PRO A 112 3.44 -11.33 -6.66
CA PRO A 112 2.03 -10.93 -6.68
C PRO A 112 1.12 -12.12 -6.42
N LEU A 113 0.04 -11.89 -5.68
CA LEU A 113 -1.02 -12.89 -5.50
C LEU A 113 -1.83 -12.99 -6.80
N THR A 114 -2.15 -14.20 -7.22
CA THR A 114 -2.78 -14.49 -8.52
C THR A 114 -4.16 -15.12 -8.40
N ASN A 115 -4.57 -15.46 -7.19
CA ASN A 115 -5.84 -16.08 -6.92
C ASN A 115 -6.53 -15.41 -5.74
N VAL A 116 -7.86 -15.48 -5.72
CA VAL A 116 -8.68 -14.98 -4.62
C VAL A 116 -9.81 -15.95 -4.31
N LYS A 117 -10.18 -16.06 -3.04
CA LYS A 117 -11.38 -16.78 -2.60
C LYS A 117 -12.39 -15.79 -2.05
N ILE A 118 -13.65 -15.95 -2.45
CA ILE A 118 -14.78 -15.29 -1.80
C ILE A 118 -15.23 -16.19 -0.66
N THR A 119 -15.25 -15.67 0.55
CA THR A 119 -15.62 -16.39 1.77
C THR A 119 -16.99 -16.01 2.28
N THR A 120 -17.40 -14.77 2.04
CA THR A 120 -18.70 -14.24 2.46
C THR A 120 -19.25 -13.31 1.39
N VAL A 121 -20.53 -13.42 1.11
CA VAL A 121 -21.30 -12.42 0.36
C VAL A 121 -22.28 -11.78 1.34
N THR A 122 -22.19 -10.47 1.55
CA THR A 122 -23.09 -9.72 2.42
C THR A 122 -23.92 -8.77 1.57
N LEU A 123 -25.22 -8.86 1.69
CA LEU A 123 -26.17 -7.94 1.06
C LEU A 123 -26.38 -6.75 2.01
N LEU A 124 -26.06 -5.57 1.53
CA LEU A 124 -26.20 -4.31 2.28
C LEU A 124 -27.45 -3.53 1.89
N ASN A 125 -27.86 -3.66 0.62
CA ASN A 125 -29.08 -3.03 0.09
C ASN A 125 -29.61 -3.77 -1.14
N ILE A 126 -30.93 -3.81 -1.29
CA ILE A 126 -31.66 -4.26 -2.50
C ILE A 126 -32.84 -3.34 -2.77
N PRO A 127 -33.33 -3.24 -4.00
CA PRO A 127 -34.64 -2.64 -4.30
C PRO A 127 -35.77 -3.58 -3.81
N PHE A 128 -36.73 -3.04 -3.07
CA PHE A 128 -37.88 -3.78 -2.55
C PHE A 128 -39.12 -3.74 -3.48
N THR A 129 -38.98 -3.15 -4.66
CA THR A 129 -39.99 -3.11 -5.70
C THR A 129 -39.40 -3.54 -7.02
N LYS A 130 -40.14 -4.27 -7.82
CA LYS A 130 -39.72 -4.67 -9.18
C LYS A 130 -39.42 -3.43 -10.03
N PRO A 131 -38.38 -3.44 -10.87
CA PRO A 131 -38.08 -2.32 -11.76
C PRO A 131 -39.27 -1.98 -12.65
N GLY A 132 -39.76 -0.71 -12.58
CA GLY A 132 -40.93 -0.24 -13.36
C GLY A 132 -42.27 -0.64 -12.79
N GLY A 133 -42.33 -1.34 -11.66
CA GLY A 133 -43.57 -1.80 -11.01
C GLY A 133 -43.92 -1.06 -9.73
N THR A 134 -45.16 -1.15 -9.32
CA THR A 134 -45.69 -0.68 -8.04
C THR A 134 -45.87 -1.82 -7.03
N SER A 135 -45.70 -3.06 -7.45
CA SER A 135 -45.82 -4.28 -6.64
C SER A 135 -44.49 -4.70 -6.04
N GLY A 136 -44.52 -5.33 -4.87
CA GLY A 136 -43.40 -6.05 -4.30
C GLY A 136 -42.95 -7.21 -5.16
N TRP A 137 -41.90 -7.90 -4.76
CA TRP A 137 -41.36 -9.06 -5.47
C TRP A 137 -42.30 -10.27 -5.35
N ASP A 138 -42.86 -10.53 -4.17
CA ASP A 138 -43.81 -11.61 -3.95
C ASP A 138 -45.24 -11.23 -4.20
N LEU A 139 -46.01 -12.20 -4.78
CA LEU A 139 -47.43 -12.04 -5.10
C LEU A 139 -48.33 -11.96 -3.86
N ASP A 140 -47.86 -12.52 -2.71
CA ASP A 140 -48.60 -12.53 -1.46
C ASP A 140 -48.38 -11.24 -0.62
N GLY A 141 -47.56 -10.32 -1.08
CA GLY A 141 -47.27 -9.03 -0.47
C GLY A 141 -46.24 -9.11 0.67
N THR A 142 -45.54 -10.21 0.80
CA THR A 142 -44.36 -10.34 1.69
C THR A 142 -43.11 -9.75 1.01
N GLY A 143 -41.94 -9.89 1.63
CA GLY A 143 -40.68 -9.48 1.00
C GLY A 143 -40.10 -10.59 0.15
N PRO A 144 -39.08 -10.28 -0.70
CA PRO A 144 -38.49 -11.28 -1.58
C PRO A 144 -37.76 -12.39 -0.82
N ASP A 145 -37.82 -13.60 -1.37
CA ASP A 145 -37.02 -14.75 -0.95
C ASP A 145 -35.66 -14.74 -1.64
N VAL A 146 -34.68 -14.08 -1.07
CA VAL A 146 -33.43 -13.74 -1.76
C VAL A 146 -32.39 -14.85 -1.69
N TYR A 147 -31.87 -15.24 -2.84
CA TYR A 147 -30.63 -16.01 -2.96
C TYR A 147 -29.71 -15.39 -4.04
N PHE A 148 -28.46 -15.90 -4.18
CA PHE A 148 -27.54 -15.39 -5.18
C PHE A 148 -26.83 -16.49 -5.95
N GLN A 149 -26.35 -16.13 -7.15
CA GLN A 149 -25.40 -16.91 -7.93
C GLN A 149 -24.17 -16.09 -8.26
N ILE A 150 -23.02 -16.74 -8.39
CA ILE A 150 -21.83 -16.15 -9.00
C ILE A 150 -21.77 -16.66 -10.43
N GLN A 151 -21.74 -15.76 -11.38
CA GLN A 151 -21.71 -16.08 -12.81
C GLN A 151 -20.46 -15.49 -13.46
N ASP A 152 -20.06 -16.08 -14.60
CA ASP A 152 -19.04 -15.49 -15.47
C ASP A 152 -19.68 -14.53 -16.48
N GLN A 153 -18.84 -13.95 -17.35
CA GLN A 153 -19.26 -13.01 -18.40
C GLN A 153 -20.18 -13.62 -19.46
N ASN A 154 -20.30 -14.94 -19.51
CA ASN A 154 -21.18 -15.67 -20.43
C ASN A 154 -22.43 -16.19 -19.72
N SER A 155 -22.72 -15.72 -18.52
CA SER A 155 -23.81 -16.16 -17.64
C SER A 155 -23.71 -17.63 -17.20
N ALA A 156 -22.54 -18.26 -17.33
CA ALA A 156 -22.34 -19.59 -16.78
C ALA A 156 -22.28 -19.52 -15.25
N ILE A 157 -23.07 -20.36 -14.58
CA ILE A 157 -23.15 -20.41 -13.12
C ILE A 157 -21.88 -21.08 -12.59
N LEU A 158 -21.10 -20.34 -11.84
CA LEU A 158 -19.87 -20.81 -11.21
C LEU A 158 -20.08 -21.21 -9.75
N PHE A 159 -21.05 -20.58 -9.09
CA PHE A 159 -21.47 -20.88 -7.73
C PHE A 159 -22.95 -20.57 -7.58
N ASN A 160 -23.69 -21.40 -6.90
CA ASN A 160 -25.10 -21.24 -6.62
C ASN A 160 -25.38 -21.40 -5.13
N ALA A 161 -25.78 -20.33 -4.47
CA ALA A 161 -26.28 -20.34 -3.11
C ALA A 161 -27.75 -20.82 -3.15
N THR A 162 -27.95 -22.12 -3.38
CA THR A 162 -29.25 -22.73 -3.63
C THR A 162 -30.27 -22.51 -2.51
N SER A 163 -31.50 -22.94 -2.77
CA SER A 163 -32.71 -22.84 -1.95
C SER A 163 -32.53 -23.07 -0.45
N ALA A 164 -31.55 -23.85 -0.02
CA ALA A 164 -31.26 -24.08 1.41
C ALA A 164 -30.62 -22.88 2.11
N ALA A 165 -30.01 -21.95 1.35
CA ALA A 165 -29.34 -20.77 1.90
C ALA A 165 -30.09 -19.46 1.61
N ARG A 166 -31.28 -19.53 0.96
CA ARG A 166 -32.08 -18.33 0.70
C ARG A 166 -32.52 -17.66 1.98
N LYS A 167 -32.70 -16.34 1.92
CA LYS A 167 -33.30 -15.53 2.98
C LYS A 167 -34.77 -15.29 2.62
N ILE A 168 -35.66 -15.73 3.48
CA ILE A 168 -37.12 -15.74 3.25
C ILE A 168 -37.72 -14.41 3.70
N ASP A 169 -38.67 -13.88 2.94
CA ASP A 169 -39.46 -12.68 3.26
C ASP A 169 -38.57 -11.49 3.70
N VAL A 170 -37.53 -11.19 2.90
CA VAL A 170 -36.56 -10.15 3.26
C VAL A 170 -37.21 -8.77 3.34
N THR A 171 -37.03 -8.12 4.48
CA THR A 171 -37.48 -6.74 4.74
C THR A 171 -36.30 -5.79 4.89
N PRO A 172 -36.48 -4.45 4.72
CA PRO A 172 -35.40 -3.48 4.92
C PRO A 172 -34.73 -3.57 6.29
N SER A 173 -35.47 -3.95 7.33
CA SER A 173 -34.94 -4.09 8.71
C SER A 173 -34.06 -5.32 8.90
N MET A 174 -34.09 -6.28 7.99
CA MET A 174 -33.21 -7.46 8.02
C MET A 174 -31.82 -7.19 7.45
N LEU A 175 -31.64 -6.10 6.71
CA LEU A 175 -30.34 -5.72 6.16
C LEU A 175 -29.43 -5.08 7.23
N PRO A 176 -28.13 -5.32 7.18
CA PRO A 176 -27.41 -6.23 6.28
C PRO A 176 -27.49 -7.69 6.75
N PHE A 177 -27.50 -8.64 5.80
CA PHE A 177 -27.30 -10.05 6.09
C PHE A 177 -26.32 -10.69 5.12
N GLY A 178 -25.72 -11.80 5.51
CA GLY A 178 -24.69 -12.45 4.70
C GLY A 178 -24.86 -13.95 4.55
N TRP A 179 -24.22 -14.47 3.54
CA TRP A 179 -24.02 -15.90 3.30
C TRP A 179 -22.55 -16.25 3.50
N ASN A 180 -22.28 -17.11 4.47
CA ASN A 180 -20.97 -17.73 4.61
C ASN A 180 -20.83 -18.84 3.58
N ILE A 181 -19.84 -18.74 2.73
CA ILE A 181 -19.55 -19.73 1.72
C ILE A 181 -18.69 -20.81 2.38
N THR A 182 -19.31 -21.92 2.79
CA THR A 182 -18.66 -23.02 3.53
C THR A 182 -17.53 -23.69 2.73
N THR A 183 -17.67 -23.74 1.39
CA THR A 183 -16.58 -24.07 0.47
C THR A 183 -16.22 -22.82 -0.29
N PRO A 184 -15.18 -22.06 0.12
CA PRO A 184 -14.85 -20.77 -0.47
C PRO A 184 -14.69 -20.86 -1.99
N PHE A 185 -15.41 -19.99 -2.70
CA PHE A 185 -15.38 -19.92 -4.16
C PHE A 185 -14.05 -19.30 -4.62
N ALA A 186 -13.24 -20.09 -5.34
CA ALA A 186 -11.94 -19.65 -5.85
C ALA A 186 -12.05 -19.02 -7.24
N ILE A 187 -11.46 -17.85 -7.40
CA ILE A 187 -11.26 -17.17 -8.67
C ILE A 187 -9.79 -17.25 -9.03
N THR A 188 -9.46 -18.05 -10.04
CA THR A 188 -8.08 -18.27 -10.51
C THR A 188 -7.74 -17.45 -11.75
N ASN A 189 -8.75 -16.96 -12.48
CA ASN A 189 -8.57 -16.01 -13.59
C ASN A 189 -9.14 -14.65 -13.18
N LEU A 190 -8.25 -13.77 -12.71
CA LEU A 190 -8.62 -12.46 -12.18
C LEU A 190 -9.05 -11.47 -13.26
N SER A 191 -8.68 -11.70 -14.53
CA SER A 191 -9.00 -10.82 -15.67
C SER A 191 -10.40 -11.04 -16.27
N GLN A 192 -11.10 -12.06 -15.81
CA GLN A 192 -12.47 -12.29 -16.25
C GLN A 192 -13.47 -11.60 -15.31
N SER A 193 -14.45 -10.92 -15.90
CA SER A 193 -15.56 -10.35 -15.14
C SER A 193 -16.37 -11.43 -14.45
N ARG A 194 -16.85 -11.12 -13.26
CA ARG A 194 -17.76 -11.94 -12.46
C ARG A 194 -18.95 -11.10 -12.07
N PHE A 195 -20.07 -11.76 -11.87
CA PHE A 195 -21.32 -11.14 -11.50
C PHE A 195 -21.92 -11.88 -10.30
N ILE A 196 -22.37 -11.12 -9.31
CA ILE A 196 -23.29 -11.60 -8.29
C ILE A 196 -24.69 -11.29 -8.80
N GLN A 197 -25.41 -12.32 -9.21
CA GLN A 197 -26.80 -12.24 -9.62
C GLN A 197 -27.68 -12.55 -8.41
N LEU A 198 -28.63 -11.68 -8.10
CA LEU A 198 -29.64 -11.90 -7.06
C LEU A 198 -30.94 -12.33 -7.69
N PHE A 199 -31.60 -13.26 -7.05
CA PHE A 199 -32.86 -13.80 -7.48
C PHE A 199 -33.86 -13.75 -6.32
N ASP A 200 -35.12 -13.55 -6.67
CA ASP A 200 -36.28 -13.82 -5.86
C ASP A 200 -36.79 -15.22 -6.16
N TYR A 201 -36.90 -16.06 -5.14
CA TYR A 201 -37.29 -17.45 -5.27
C TYR A 201 -38.80 -17.62 -5.09
N ASP A 202 -39.51 -17.77 -6.17
CA ASP A 202 -40.96 -18.00 -6.18
C ASP A 202 -41.32 -19.48 -5.92
N LEU A 203 -41.80 -19.79 -4.71
CA LEU A 203 -42.24 -21.12 -4.35
C LEU A 203 -43.55 -21.50 -5.05
N GLY A 204 -43.44 -22.34 -6.09
CA GLY A 204 -44.52 -23.27 -6.39
C GLY A 204 -45.58 -22.83 -7.36
N ILE A 205 -45.40 -21.83 -8.16
CA ILE A 205 -46.17 -21.67 -9.39
C ILE A 205 -45.44 -22.45 -10.47
N ILE A 206 -45.94 -23.63 -10.82
CA ILE A 206 -45.36 -24.47 -11.89
C ILE A 206 -45.24 -23.61 -13.15
N GLY A 207 -44.01 -23.31 -13.56
CA GLY A 207 -43.69 -22.63 -14.81
C GLY A 207 -43.27 -21.15 -14.71
N THR A 208 -43.21 -20.55 -13.53
CA THR A 208 -42.55 -19.23 -13.33
C THR A 208 -41.10 -19.47 -13.01
N PRO A 209 -40.13 -18.93 -13.76
CA PRO A 209 -38.75 -18.90 -13.36
C PRO A 209 -38.62 -17.96 -12.16
N ASP A 210 -37.64 -18.23 -11.28
CA ASP A 210 -37.27 -17.27 -10.23
C ASP A 210 -37.04 -15.88 -10.85
N ASP A 211 -37.54 -14.85 -10.23
CA ASP A 211 -37.41 -13.49 -10.72
C ASP A 211 -35.94 -13.00 -10.55
N ASP A 212 -35.40 -12.49 -11.65
CA ASP A 212 -34.11 -11.84 -11.67
C ASP A 212 -34.22 -10.44 -11.06
N MET A 213 -33.72 -10.28 -9.83
CA MET A 213 -33.73 -9.00 -9.14
C MET A 213 -32.75 -8.00 -9.74
N SER A 214 -31.57 -8.38 -10.05
CA SER A 214 -30.48 -7.65 -10.71
C SER A 214 -29.13 -8.26 -10.40
N TYR A 215 -28.07 -7.65 -10.91
CA TYR A 215 -26.71 -8.12 -10.72
C TYR A 215 -25.75 -7.01 -10.31
N VAL A 216 -24.61 -7.40 -9.71
CA VAL A 216 -23.47 -6.53 -9.44
C VAL A 216 -22.23 -7.15 -10.05
N GLY A 217 -21.62 -6.43 -11.02
CA GLY A 217 -20.41 -6.86 -11.69
C GLY A 217 -19.14 -6.44 -10.96
N PHE A 218 -18.09 -7.25 -11.06
CA PHE A 218 -16.76 -6.93 -10.54
C PHE A 218 -15.66 -7.62 -11.34
N LEU A 219 -14.48 -7.01 -11.33
CA LEU A 219 -13.26 -7.52 -11.95
C LEU A 219 -12.16 -7.54 -10.90
N MET A 220 -11.53 -8.71 -10.64
CA MET A 220 -10.56 -8.84 -9.56
C MET A 220 -9.22 -8.19 -9.87
N THR A 221 -8.86 -8.00 -11.14
CA THR A 221 -7.66 -7.23 -11.53
C THR A 221 -7.69 -5.79 -11.06
N ASP A 222 -8.88 -5.19 -10.84
CA ASP A 222 -9.01 -3.83 -10.30
C ASP A 222 -8.41 -3.69 -8.90
N TYR A 223 -8.16 -4.80 -8.22
CA TYR A 223 -7.69 -4.87 -6.83
C TYR A 223 -6.30 -5.47 -6.69
N THR A 224 -5.54 -5.61 -7.79
CA THR A 224 -4.19 -6.20 -7.77
C THR A 224 -3.08 -5.17 -7.91
N THR A 225 -3.41 -3.89 -7.99
CA THR A 225 -2.45 -2.81 -8.22
C THR A 225 -2.59 -1.68 -7.20
N GLY A 226 -1.54 -0.88 -7.05
CA GLY A 226 -1.54 0.27 -6.15
C GLY A 226 -1.34 -0.09 -4.68
N SER A 227 -1.39 0.92 -3.83
CA SER A 227 -1.15 0.79 -2.37
C SER A 227 -2.30 0.10 -1.62
N THR A 228 -3.46 -0.06 -2.26
CA THR A 228 -4.64 -0.73 -1.71
C THR A 228 -4.89 -2.09 -2.36
N ALA A 229 -3.86 -2.67 -3.00
CA ALA A 229 -3.96 -3.99 -3.61
C ALA A 229 -4.29 -5.07 -2.57
N TYR A 230 -4.97 -6.10 -3.04
CA TYR A 230 -5.37 -7.28 -2.26
C TYR A 230 -6.20 -6.96 -1.01
N PRO A 231 -7.28 -6.18 -1.12
CA PRO A 231 -8.12 -5.85 0.01
C PRO A 231 -8.77 -7.13 0.57
N THR A 232 -8.98 -7.17 1.89
CA THR A 232 -9.69 -8.29 2.54
C THR A 232 -11.20 -8.23 2.33
N SER A 233 -11.73 -7.10 1.85
CA SER A 233 -13.12 -6.97 1.43
C SER A 233 -13.29 -5.88 0.37
N ILE A 234 -14.30 -6.05 -0.47
CA ILE A 234 -14.74 -5.03 -1.44
C ILE A 234 -16.24 -4.80 -1.31
N THR A 235 -16.67 -3.56 -1.56
CA THR A 235 -18.08 -3.20 -1.63
C THR A 235 -18.41 -2.71 -3.03
N LYS A 236 -19.48 -3.22 -3.61
CA LYS A 236 -19.97 -2.85 -4.94
C LYS A 236 -21.41 -2.40 -4.86
N ASN A 237 -21.73 -1.35 -5.63
CA ASN A 237 -23.10 -0.85 -5.78
C ASN A 237 -23.41 -0.77 -7.27
N GLN A 238 -24.49 -1.42 -7.68
CA GLN A 238 -24.98 -1.40 -9.06
C GLN A 238 -26.48 -1.72 -9.06
N ASN A 239 -27.25 -1.01 -9.89
CA ASN A 239 -28.69 -1.26 -10.09
C ASN A 239 -29.53 -1.25 -8.78
N GLY A 240 -29.15 -0.42 -7.79
CA GLY A 240 -29.81 -0.36 -6.48
C GLY A 240 -29.41 -1.48 -5.50
N ILE A 241 -28.60 -2.44 -5.94
CA ILE A 241 -28.04 -3.50 -5.10
C ILE A 241 -26.69 -3.03 -4.56
N THR A 242 -26.46 -3.22 -3.27
CA THR A 242 -25.14 -3.02 -2.67
C THR A 242 -24.73 -4.30 -1.95
N ILE A 243 -23.59 -4.84 -2.36
CA ILE A 243 -22.99 -6.04 -1.76
C ILE A 243 -21.60 -5.73 -1.19
N LYS A 244 -21.21 -6.49 -0.17
CA LYS A 244 -19.84 -6.61 0.32
C LYS A 244 -19.37 -8.05 0.14
N LEU A 245 -18.18 -8.23 -0.39
CA LEU A 245 -17.51 -9.52 -0.50
C LEU A 245 -16.32 -9.53 0.46
N ASP A 246 -16.18 -10.57 1.28
CA ASP A 246 -14.97 -10.82 2.05
C ASP A 246 -14.08 -11.78 1.28
N LEU A 247 -12.77 -11.47 1.24
CA LEU A 247 -11.80 -12.02 0.30
C LEU A 247 -10.58 -12.59 1.03
N ILE A 248 -10.04 -13.69 0.50
CA ILE A 248 -8.71 -14.22 0.85
C ILE A 248 -7.91 -14.37 -0.44
N TRP A 249 -6.82 -13.62 -0.54
CA TRP A 249 -5.85 -13.69 -1.65
C TRP A 249 -4.74 -14.71 -1.36
N TYR A 250 -4.24 -15.40 -2.41
CA TYR A 250 -3.16 -16.39 -2.26
C TYR A 250 -2.40 -16.64 -3.59
#